data_c75ae069fc61419f344afd2d504a9b84
#
_entry.id   c75ae069fc61419f344afd2d504a9b84
#
_cell.length_a   1.000
_cell.length_b   1.000
_cell.length_c   1.000
_cell.angle_alpha   90.00
_cell.angle_beta   90.00
_cell.angle_gamma   90.00
#
_symmetry.space_group_name_H-M   'P 1'
#
loop_
_entity.id
_entity.type
_entity.pdbx_description
1 polymer ?
#
loop_
_entity_poly.entity_id
_entity_poly.type
_entity_poly.pdbx_seq_one_letter_code
_entity_poly.pdbx_strand_id
1 'polypeptide(L)'
;MNGTRGGEQKIPRPQNWEMGSTPPWQKANQTKLTLHSIEKSLEQFRPPEITRENYERSSSVMIPLYEENDQVHMILTRRSKMMRHHTSEISFPGGNSEPEDTDEWATAKREAYEEINLDPALPKKIGTLESFITVGSKSFVTPVVATLDGRPELKANPYEVEKILHVPLTELLLPEVYHEEVWELRNGQQRNIHFFELIGDTVWGATGSMIKQFLTIIHGIQEI
;
A
#
# COMPACT_ATOMS: atom_id res chain seq x y z
N MET A 1 -12.24 12.08 17.91
CA MET A 1 -13.41 12.10 16.99
C MET A 1 -13.79 10.65 16.75
N ASN A 2 -14.98 10.23 17.21
CA ASN A 2 -15.49 8.88 16.97
C ASN A 2 -16.06 8.82 15.54
N GLY A 3 -15.19 8.63 14.54
CA GLY A 3 -15.62 8.35 13.17
C GLY A 3 -15.99 6.88 13.02
N THR A 4 -16.88 6.57 12.09
CA THR A 4 -17.21 5.18 11.71
C THR A 4 -16.04 4.60 10.91
N ARG A 5 -15.63 3.36 11.20
CA ARG A 5 -14.67 2.62 10.39
C ARG A 5 -15.28 2.21 9.05
N GLY A 6 -14.44 2.14 8.02
CA GLY A 6 -14.87 1.89 6.66
C GLY A 6 -15.30 3.14 5.90
N GLY A 7 -15.21 3.07 4.59
CA GLY A 7 -15.55 4.13 3.65
C GLY A 7 -16.77 3.80 2.81
N GLU A 8 -17.20 4.78 2.01
CA GLU A 8 -18.32 4.64 1.07
C GLU A 8 -17.87 4.05 -0.29
N GLN A 9 -16.67 3.50 -0.39
CA GLN A 9 -16.13 2.93 -1.62
C GLN A 9 -16.98 1.74 -2.08
N LYS A 10 -17.30 1.71 -3.39
CA LYS A 10 -18.00 0.57 -4.00
C LYS A 10 -17.02 -0.57 -4.24
N ILE A 11 -17.06 -1.55 -3.34
CA ILE A 11 -16.24 -2.75 -3.45
C ILE A 11 -17.02 -3.80 -4.24
N PRO A 12 -16.49 -4.29 -5.40
CA PRO A 12 -17.18 -5.22 -6.28
C PRO A 12 -17.10 -6.66 -5.76
N ARG A 13 -17.62 -6.91 -4.56
CA ARG A 13 -17.64 -8.26 -3.97
C ARG A 13 -18.43 -9.23 -4.86
N PRO A 14 -17.88 -10.43 -5.12
CA PRO A 14 -18.63 -11.51 -5.76
C PRO A 14 -19.76 -11.98 -4.83
N GLN A 15 -20.73 -12.72 -5.39
CA GLN A 15 -21.79 -13.31 -4.56
C GLN A 15 -21.25 -14.38 -3.60
N ASN A 16 -20.24 -15.13 -4.06
CA ASN A 16 -19.56 -16.16 -3.26
C ASN A 16 -18.28 -15.60 -2.68
N TRP A 17 -18.35 -15.20 -1.42
CA TRP A 17 -17.19 -14.83 -0.63
C TRP A 17 -17.36 -15.30 0.81
N GLU A 18 -16.26 -15.54 1.49
CA GLU A 18 -16.23 -16.00 2.88
C GLU A 18 -15.19 -15.19 3.67
N MET A 19 -15.36 -15.13 4.98
CA MET A 19 -14.34 -14.56 5.85
C MET A 19 -13.09 -15.43 5.81
N GLY A 20 -11.94 -14.81 5.61
CA GLY A 20 -10.65 -15.46 5.60
C GLY A 20 -10.00 -15.57 6.98
N SER A 21 -8.68 -15.62 6.97
CA SER A 21 -7.85 -15.80 8.17
C SER A 21 -7.76 -14.54 9.02
N THR A 22 -7.44 -14.71 10.30
CA THR A 22 -7.06 -13.60 11.19
C THR A 22 -5.70 -13.02 10.78
N PRO A 23 -5.40 -11.74 11.13
CA PRO A 23 -4.15 -11.11 10.72
C PRO A 23 -2.94 -11.89 11.24
N PRO A 24 -1.92 -12.14 10.39
CA PRO A 24 -0.73 -12.91 10.77
C PRO A 24 0.01 -12.32 11.98
N TRP A 25 0.02 -10.97 12.10
CA TRP A 25 0.69 -10.25 13.19
C TRP A 25 -0.06 -10.25 14.52
N GLN A 26 -1.29 -10.80 14.59
CA GLN A 26 -2.07 -10.83 15.84
C GLN A 26 -1.34 -11.57 16.98
N LYS A 27 -0.52 -12.56 16.64
CA LYS A 27 0.27 -13.35 17.59
C LYS A 27 1.73 -12.89 17.72
N ALA A 28 2.14 -11.89 16.93
CA ALA A 28 3.49 -11.37 17.00
C ALA A 28 3.69 -10.54 18.28
N ASN A 29 4.91 -10.59 18.84
CA ASN A 29 5.26 -9.70 19.94
C ASN A 29 5.10 -8.25 19.47
N GLN A 30 4.31 -7.47 20.21
CA GLN A 30 4.11 -6.05 19.95
C GLN A 30 5.38 -5.26 20.34
N THR A 31 6.44 -5.46 19.58
CA THR A 31 7.64 -4.62 19.71
C THR A 31 7.32 -3.25 19.09
N LYS A 32 7.73 -2.17 19.78
CA LYS A 32 7.57 -0.82 19.23
C LYS A 32 8.24 -0.73 17.86
N LEU A 33 7.45 -0.39 16.85
CA LEU A 33 7.94 -0.18 15.48
C LEU A 33 8.64 1.18 15.39
N THR A 34 9.85 1.20 14.86
CA THR A 34 10.63 2.39 14.53
C THR A 34 11.09 2.31 13.09
N LEU A 35 11.42 3.44 12.46
CA LEU A 35 11.97 3.42 11.10
C LEU A 35 13.22 2.54 11.01
N HIS A 36 14.09 2.57 12.02
CA HIS A 36 15.29 1.73 12.07
C HIS A 36 14.95 0.22 12.11
N SER A 37 13.96 -0.19 12.92
CA SER A 37 13.55 -1.61 12.97
C SER A 37 12.93 -2.09 11.65
N ILE A 38 12.18 -1.23 10.98
CA ILE A 38 11.58 -1.48 9.67
C ILE A 38 12.66 -1.64 8.61
N GLU A 39 13.62 -0.71 8.54
CA GLU A 39 14.75 -0.77 7.61
C GLU A 39 15.52 -2.08 7.76
N LYS A 40 15.85 -2.46 9.01
CA LYS A 40 16.53 -3.73 9.30
C LYS A 40 15.74 -4.96 8.84
N SER A 41 14.42 -4.95 8.98
CA SER A 41 13.57 -6.06 8.50
C SER A 41 13.57 -6.15 6.97
N LEU A 42 13.51 -5.01 6.28
CA LEU A 42 13.55 -4.95 4.82
C LEU A 42 14.93 -5.28 4.24
N GLU A 43 16.03 -4.97 4.94
CA GLU A 43 17.38 -5.39 4.56
C GLU A 43 17.54 -6.92 4.52
N GLN A 44 16.79 -7.63 5.34
CA GLN A 44 16.79 -9.11 5.39
C GLN A 44 15.81 -9.73 4.39
N PHE A 45 14.82 -8.97 3.93
CA PHE A 45 13.85 -9.45 2.95
C PHE A 45 14.45 -9.46 1.54
N ARG A 46 14.23 -10.56 0.83
CA ARG A 46 14.59 -10.69 -0.59
C ARG A 46 13.33 -11.04 -1.36
N PRO A 47 12.74 -10.07 -2.09
CA PRO A 47 11.58 -10.38 -2.91
C PRO A 47 11.95 -11.44 -3.95
N PRO A 48 11.07 -12.41 -4.22
CA PRO A 48 11.27 -13.38 -5.28
C PRO A 48 11.40 -12.64 -6.63
N GLU A 49 12.29 -13.15 -7.48
CA GLU A 49 12.36 -12.67 -8.87
C GLU A 49 11.12 -13.16 -9.63
N ILE A 50 10.26 -12.23 -10.01
CA ILE A 50 9.14 -12.52 -10.89
C ILE A 50 9.62 -12.35 -12.32
N THR A 51 9.51 -13.40 -13.14
CA THR A 51 9.79 -13.32 -14.57
C THR A 51 8.89 -12.26 -15.20
N ARG A 52 9.51 -11.26 -15.82
CA ARG A 52 8.80 -10.12 -16.46
C ARG A 52 8.17 -10.54 -17.79
N GLU A 53 7.56 -11.72 -17.83
CA GLU A 53 6.84 -12.21 -19.00
C GLU A 53 5.35 -11.86 -18.92
N ASN A 54 4.79 -11.36 -20.03
CA ASN A 54 3.33 -11.11 -20.18
C ASN A 54 2.73 -9.88 -19.46
N TYR A 55 3.47 -8.80 -19.23
CA TYR A 55 2.85 -7.54 -18.85
C TYR A 55 2.96 -6.49 -19.97
N GLU A 56 1.94 -5.64 -20.04
CA GLU A 56 1.85 -4.59 -21.06
C GLU A 56 2.49 -3.27 -20.60
N ARG A 57 2.57 -3.07 -19.29
CA ARG A 57 3.04 -1.82 -18.66
C ARG A 57 3.83 -2.11 -17.39
N SER A 58 4.79 -1.24 -17.10
CA SER A 58 5.48 -1.19 -15.81
C SER A 58 4.92 -0.02 -15.00
N SER A 59 4.78 -0.22 -13.71
CA SER A 59 4.32 0.81 -12.77
C SER A 59 5.11 0.70 -11.47
N SER A 60 5.20 1.79 -10.75
CA SER A 60 5.80 1.77 -9.42
C SER A 60 4.97 2.60 -8.45
N VAL A 61 4.92 2.15 -7.20
CA VAL A 61 4.30 2.89 -6.10
C VAL A 61 5.30 3.13 -4.99
N MET A 62 5.21 4.27 -4.34
CA MET A 62 6.00 4.57 -3.15
C MET A 62 5.19 4.24 -1.90
N ILE A 63 5.80 3.53 -0.95
CA ILE A 63 5.30 3.33 0.41
C ILE A 63 6.08 4.29 1.31
N PRO A 64 5.63 5.55 1.47
CA PRO A 64 6.37 6.54 2.23
C PRO A 64 6.07 6.40 3.71
N LEU A 65 7.13 6.37 4.52
CA LEU A 65 7.08 6.25 5.97
C LEU A 65 7.80 7.42 6.63
N TYR A 66 7.26 7.93 7.72
CA TYR A 66 7.94 8.90 8.58
C TYR A 66 7.61 8.65 10.04
N GLU A 67 8.45 9.13 10.92
CA GLU A 67 8.23 9.04 12.37
C GLU A 67 7.85 10.41 12.94
N GLU A 68 6.75 10.44 13.70
CA GLU A 68 6.27 11.62 14.42
C GLU A 68 5.67 11.19 15.75
N ASN A 69 6.02 11.87 16.84
CA ASN A 69 5.54 11.58 18.20
C ASN A 69 5.71 10.11 18.61
N ASP A 70 6.88 9.55 18.35
CA ASP A 70 7.20 8.13 18.64
C ASP A 70 6.35 7.09 17.90
N GLN A 71 5.69 7.47 16.82
CA GLN A 71 4.89 6.58 15.97
C GLN A 71 5.33 6.68 14.52
N VAL A 72 5.44 5.53 13.85
CA VAL A 72 5.66 5.49 12.41
C VAL A 72 4.32 5.62 11.69
N HIS A 73 4.28 6.53 10.74
CA HIS A 73 3.12 6.79 9.90
C HIS A 73 3.41 6.37 8.46
N MET A 74 2.38 5.86 7.80
CA MET A 74 2.34 5.53 6.38
C MET A 74 1.50 6.57 5.65
N ILE A 75 1.98 7.03 4.49
CA ILE A 75 1.23 7.98 3.66
C ILE A 75 0.48 7.22 2.58
N LEU A 76 -0.82 7.48 2.50
CA LEU A 76 -1.73 6.97 1.48
C LEU A 76 -2.46 8.13 0.82
N THR A 77 -3.04 7.90 -0.35
CA THR A 77 -3.87 8.86 -1.07
C THR A 77 -5.27 8.29 -1.28
N ARG A 78 -6.29 9.15 -1.20
CA ARG A 78 -7.62 8.86 -1.73
C ARG A 78 -7.69 9.43 -3.13
N ARG A 79 -7.94 8.59 -4.12
CA ARG A 79 -8.07 9.00 -5.52
C ARG A 79 -9.26 9.93 -5.73
N SER A 80 -9.06 10.95 -6.57
CA SER A 80 -10.08 11.94 -6.89
C SER A 80 -11.29 11.31 -7.61
N LYS A 81 -12.49 11.79 -7.28
CA LYS A 81 -13.73 11.45 -7.99
C LYS A 81 -13.74 11.90 -9.46
N MET A 82 -12.81 12.79 -9.83
CA MET A 82 -12.65 13.27 -11.19
C MET A 82 -11.95 12.27 -12.12
N MET A 83 -11.32 11.25 -11.57
CA MET A 83 -10.64 10.20 -12.34
C MET A 83 -11.64 9.27 -13.03
N ARG A 84 -11.27 8.73 -14.21
CA ARG A 84 -12.14 7.83 -15.00
C ARG A 84 -12.32 6.45 -14.37
N HIS A 85 -11.35 5.98 -13.61
CA HIS A 85 -11.30 4.65 -13.02
C HIS A 85 -10.81 4.74 -11.58
N HIS A 86 -11.22 3.75 -10.74
CA HIS A 86 -10.77 3.62 -9.36
C HIS A 86 -11.04 4.86 -8.49
N THR A 87 -12.18 5.51 -8.73
CA THR A 87 -12.58 6.72 -7.99
C THR A 87 -12.76 6.43 -6.51
N SER A 88 -12.26 7.31 -5.66
CA SER A 88 -12.34 7.20 -4.19
C SER A 88 -11.62 5.99 -3.59
N GLU A 89 -10.87 5.20 -4.37
CA GLU A 89 -10.03 4.14 -3.83
C GLU A 89 -8.82 4.72 -3.09
N ILE A 90 -8.38 3.98 -2.07
CA ILE A 90 -7.17 4.31 -1.32
C ILE A 90 -6.00 3.59 -1.97
N SER A 91 -4.93 4.33 -2.26
CA SER A 91 -3.72 3.81 -2.88
C SER A 91 -2.47 4.42 -2.26
N PHE A 92 -1.33 3.82 -2.53
CA PHE A 92 -0.05 4.52 -2.41
C PHE A 92 0.13 5.49 -3.57
N PRO A 93 0.88 6.59 -3.39
CA PRO A 93 1.28 7.44 -4.51
C PRO A 93 2.08 6.61 -5.51
N GLY A 94 1.74 6.73 -6.79
CA GLY A 94 2.39 5.94 -7.83
C GLY A 94 1.58 5.79 -9.11
N GLY A 95 2.25 5.32 -10.15
CA GLY A 95 1.65 5.15 -11.47
C GLY A 95 2.55 4.46 -12.48
N ASN A 96 2.31 4.70 -13.76
CA ASN A 96 3.02 4.06 -14.85
C ASN A 96 4.42 4.65 -15.04
N SER A 97 5.37 3.79 -15.41
CA SER A 97 6.69 4.25 -15.82
C SER A 97 6.61 5.00 -17.14
N GLU A 98 7.37 6.08 -17.24
CA GLU A 98 7.59 6.86 -18.45
C GLU A 98 8.96 6.55 -19.07
N PRO A 99 9.18 6.86 -20.36
CA PRO A 99 10.45 6.58 -21.03
C PRO A 99 11.67 7.27 -20.38
N GLU A 100 11.45 8.37 -19.68
CA GLU A 100 12.46 9.17 -18.99
C GLU A 100 12.83 8.59 -17.61
N ASP A 101 11.99 7.71 -17.06
CA ASP A 101 12.25 7.07 -15.77
C ASP A 101 13.37 6.03 -15.91
N THR A 102 14.46 6.23 -15.19
CA THR A 102 15.64 5.35 -15.25
C THR A 102 15.42 3.98 -14.60
N ASP A 103 14.52 3.94 -13.62
CA ASP A 103 14.18 2.74 -12.84
C ASP A 103 12.83 2.92 -12.10
N GLU A 104 12.41 1.89 -11.36
CA GLU A 104 11.19 1.90 -10.57
C GLU A 104 11.20 2.96 -9.47
N TRP A 105 12.39 3.30 -8.96
CA TRP A 105 12.55 4.35 -7.95
C TRP A 105 12.34 5.74 -8.54
N ALA A 106 12.81 5.98 -9.76
CA ALA A 106 12.56 7.23 -10.49
C ALA A 106 11.06 7.42 -10.72
N THR A 107 10.37 6.38 -11.23
CA THR A 107 8.91 6.38 -11.39
C THR A 107 8.19 6.72 -10.08
N ALA A 108 8.51 6.02 -9.00
CA ALA A 108 7.86 6.22 -7.70
C ALA A 108 8.05 7.66 -7.16
N LYS A 109 9.22 8.26 -7.35
CA LYS A 109 9.49 9.64 -6.94
C LYS A 109 8.76 10.66 -7.80
N ARG A 110 8.75 10.48 -9.13
CA ARG A 110 8.03 11.37 -10.05
C ARG A 110 6.54 11.38 -9.73
N GLU A 111 5.93 10.23 -9.63
CA GLU A 111 4.50 10.08 -9.33
C GLU A 111 4.14 10.66 -7.94
N ALA A 112 4.95 10.44 -6.92
CA ALA A 112 4.73 11.02 -5.60
C ALA A 112 4.87 12.57 -5.63
N TYR A 113 5.74 13.12 -6.47
CA TYR A 113 5.80 14.55 -6.68
C TYR A 113 4.53 15.07 -7.39
N GLU A 114 4.08 14.41 -8.45
CA GLU A 114 2.91 14.82 -9.25
C GLU A 114 1.61 14.72 -8.44
N GLU A 115 1.40 13.65 -7.68
CA GLU A 115 0.17 13.41 -6.93
C GLU A 115 0.08 14.19 -5.62
N ILE A 116 1.18 14.28 -4.86
CA ILE A 116 1.17 14.85 -3.50
C ILE A 116 2.25 15.91 -3.25
N ASN A 117 2.96 16.37 -4.29
CA ASN A 117 4.03 17.38 -4.22
C ASN A 117 5.14 17.01 -3.22
N LEU A 118 5.46 15.71 -3.10
CA LEU A 118 6.58 15.26 -2.30
C LEU A 118 7.88 15.55 -3.05
N ASP A 119 8.74 16.41 -2.47
CA ASP A 119 10.05 16.73 -3.06
C ASP A 119 10.87 15.44 -3.28
N PRO A 120 11.29 15.15 -4.54
CA PRO A 120 12.03 13.92 -4.87
C PRO A 120 13.37 13.77 -4.16
N ALA A 121 13.89 14.82 -3.55
CA ALA A 121 15.14 14.80 -2.77
C ALA A 121 14.95 14.28 -1.33
N LEU A 122 13.72 14.29 -0.80
CA LEU A 122 13.46 13.94 0.60
C LEU A 122 13.42 12.44 0.87
N PRO A 123 12.75 11.59 0.04
CA PRO A 123 12.60 10.19 0.36
C PRO A 123 13.91 9.41 0.17
N LYS A 124 14.20 8.54 1.14
CA LYS A 124 15.32 7.57 1.10
C LYS A 124 14.77 6.18 0.89
N LYS A 125 15.12 5.53 -0.23
CA LYS A 125 14.74 4.14 -0.50
C LYS A 125 15.37 3.22 0.54
N ILE A 126 14.55 2.37 1.20
CA ILE A 126 15.01 1.38 2.17
C ILE A 126 14.74 -0.06 1.76
N GLY A 127 13.98 -0.30 0.70
CA GLY A 127 13.71 -1.64 0.18
C GLY A 127 12.60 -1.65 -0.86
N THR A 128 12.28 -2.85 -1.31
CA THR A 128 11.13 -3.13 -2.19
C THR A 128 10.35 -4.30 -1.62
N LEU A 129 9.04 -4.30 -1.83
CA LEU A 129 8.21 -5.48 -1.60
C LEU A 129 8.22 -6.37 -2.84
N GLU A 130 7.53 -7.51 -2.77
CA GLU A 130 7.30 -8.36 -3.91
C GLU A 130 6.50 -7.62 -4.99
N SER A 131 7.04 -7.64 -6.21
CA SER A 131 6.32 -7.11 -7.38
C SER A 131 5.19 -8.06 -7.75
N PHE A 132 4.16 -7.53 -8.40
CA PHE A 132 3.01 -8.33 -8.83
C PHE A 132 2.39 -7.79 -10.12
N ILE A 133 1.60 -8.64 -10.79
CA ILE A 133 0.86 -8.23 -11.98
C ILE A 133 -0.60 -7.97 -11.59
N THR A 134 -1.10 -6.78 -11.92
CA THR A 134 -2.51 -6.43 -11.71
C THR A 134 -3.42 -7.21 -12.67
N VAL A 135 -4.56 -7.69 -12.16
CA VAL A 135 -5.49 -8.51 -12.97
C VAL A 135 -6.17 -7.70 -14.06
N GLY A 136 -6.54 -6.45 -13.79
CA GLY A 136 -7.30 -5.62 -14.73
C GLY A 136 -6.45 -4.98 -15.82
N SER A 137 -5.39 -4.27 -15.41
CA SER A 137 -4.54 -3.50 -16.32
C SER A 137 -3.33 -4.27 -16.84
N LYS A 138 -3.07 -5.50 -16.37
CA LYS A 138 -1.87 -6.29 -16.67
C LYS A 138 -0.57 -5.46 -16.49
N SER A 139 -0.57 -4.58 -15.51
CA SER A 139 0.59 -3.78 -15.16
C SER A 139 1.45 -4.55 -14.17
N PHE A 140 2.75 -4.57 -14.41
CA PHE A 140 3.77 -5.06 -13.46
C PHE A 140 4.05 -3.93 -12.47
N VAL A 141 3.67 -4.12 -11.20
CA VAL A 141 3.79 -3.11 -10.16
C VAL A 141 4.93 -3.45 -9.22
N THR A 142 5.84 -2.50 -9.02
CA THR A 142 6.92 -2.62 -8.02
C THR A 142 6.66 -1.65 -6.87
N PRO A 143 6.37 -2.17 -5.65
CA PRO A 143 6.25 -1.33 -4.46
C PRO A 143 7.63 -1.01 -3.88
N VAL A 144 7.92 0.29 -3.74
CA VAL A 144 9.20 0.79 -3.20
C VAL A 144 8.94 1.42 -1.83
N VAL A 145 9.60 0.91 -0.80
CA VAL A 145 9.50 1.46 0.56
C VAL A 145 10.54 2.56 0.75
N ALA A 146 10.09 3.70 1.26
CA ALA A 146 10.93 4.86 1.50
C ALA A 146 10.68 5.48 2.87
N THR A 147 11.72 6.05 3.46
CA THR A 147 11.66 6.83 4.70
C THR A 147 11.84 8.32 4.43
N LEU A 148 11.24 9.13 5.28
CA LEU A 148 11.33 10.58 5.29
C LEU A 148 11.80 11.05 6.67
N ASP A 149 12.59 12.12 6.71
CA ASP A 149 13.05 12.74 7.95
C ASP A 149 11.90 13.59 8.57
N GLY A 150 11.00 12.91 9.30
CA GLY A 150 9.82 13.52 9.90
C GLY A 150 8.66 13.73 8.93
N ARG A 151 7.61 14.39 9.42
CA ARG A 151 6.39 14.63 8.64
C ARG A 151 6.64 15.59 7.47
N PRO A 152 6.41 15.16 6.22
CA PRO A 152 6.60 16.03 5.06
C PRO A 152 5.48 17.06 4.92
N GLU A 153 5.80 18.22 4.33
CA GLU A 153 4.81 19.15 3.82
C GLU A 153 4.33 18.65 2.45
N LEU A 154 3.06 18.29 2.37
CA LEU A 154 2.45 17.72 1.17
C LEU A 154 1.29 18.58 0.68
N LYS A 155 1.07 18.54 -0.63
CA LYS A 155 -0.06 19.21 -1.28
C LYS A 155 -0.65 18.29 -2.34
N ALA A 156 -1.90 17.89 -2.14
CA ALA A 156 -2.62 17.05 -3.10
C ALA A 156 -2.82 17.77 -4.44
N ASN A 157 -2.57 17.06 -5.53
CA ASN A 157 -3.03 17.45 -6.86
C ASN A 157 -4.55 17.13 -6.95
N PRO A 158 -5.45 18.12 -6.99
CA PRO A 158 -6.89 17.87 -6.87
C PRO A 158 -7.48 17.10 -8.06
N TYR A 159 -6.78 17.05 -9.19
CA TYR A 159 -7.22 16.26 -10.34
C TYR A 159 -7.05 14.75 -10.13
N GLU A 160 -6.09 14.34 -9.29
CA GLU A 160 -5.74 12.95 -9.05
C GLU A 160 -5.99 12.50 -7.61
N VAL A 161 -5.77 13.37 -6.64
CA VAL A 161 -5.84 13.08 -5.22
C VAL A 161 -6.88 13.98 -4.54
N GLU A 162 -7.90 13.35 -3.94
CA GLU A 162 -8.91 14.04 -3.12
C GLU A 162 -8.38 14.34 -1.72
N LYS A 163 -7.61 13.41 -1.15
CA LYS A 163 -7.13 13.50 0.23
C LYS A 163 -5.81 12.74 0.40
N ILE A 164 -4.91 13.31 1.18
CA ILE A 164 -3.71 12.64 1.69
C ILE A 164 -4.02 12.11 3.09
N LEU A 165 -3.73 10.83 3.34
CA LEU A 165 -3.92 10.18 4.63
C LEU A 165 -2.56 9.90 5.27
N HIS A 166 -2.43 10.26 6.54
CA HIS A 166 -1.29 9.93 7.38
C HIS A 166 -1.76 8.89 8.39
N VAL A 167 -1.46 7.61 8.13
CA VAL A 167 -1.99 6.49 8.90
C VAL A 167 -0.91 5.95 9.83
N PRO A 168 -1.09 6.02 11.17
CA PRO A 168 -0.15 5.39 12.09
C PRO A 168 -0.12 3.87 11.85
N LEU A 169 1.05 3.26 11.81
CA LEU A 169 1.14 1.80 11.68
C LEU A 169 0.42 1.07 12.81
N THR A 170 0.37 1.68 14.00
CA THR A 170 -0.38 1.14 15.15
C THR A 170 -1.87 1.01 14.87
N GLU A 171 -2.46 1.88 14.04
CA GLU A 171 -3.86 1.77 13.64
C GLU A 171 -4.10 0.54 12.74
N LEU A 172 -3.18 0.27 11.80
CA LEU A 172 -3.27 -0.89 10.90
C LEU A 172 -3.17 -2.24 11.63
N LEU A 173 -2.62 -2.24 12.85
CA LEU A 173 -2.46 -3.43 13.67
C LEU A 173 -3.67 -3.72 14.58
N LEU A 174 -4.64 -2.82 14.66
CA LEU A 174 -5.83 -3.01 15.49
C LEU A 174 -6.70 -4.17 14.96
N PRO A 175 -7.20 -5.05 15.86
CA PRO A 175 -8.00 -6.22 15.43
C PRO A 175 -9.25 -5.87 14.62
N GLU A 176 -9.86 -4.72 14.90
CA GLU A 176 -11.06 -4.24 14.22
C GLU A 176 -10.77 -3.53 12.90
N VAL A 177 -9.51 -3.33 12.54
CA VAL A 177 -9.11 -2.65 11.30
C VAL A 177 -8.91 -3.64 10.17
N TYR A 178 -8.29 -4.78 10.43
CA TYR A 178 -7.99 -5.75 9.39
C TYR A 178 -9.02 -6.88 9.35
N HIS A 179 -9.42 -7.23 8.13
CA HIS A 179 -10.04 -8.52 7.84
C HIS A 179 -9.62 -9.03 6.46
N GLU A 180 -9.73 -10.33 6.28
CA GLU A 180 -9.49 -11.00 5.01
C GLU A 180 -10.81 -11.60 4.51
N GLU A 181 -11.04 -11.49 3.20
CA GLU A 181 -12.12 -12.19 2.51
C GLU A 181 -11.54 -13.14 1.46
N VAL A 182 -12.09 -14.33 1.35
CA VAL A 182 -11.78 -15.29 0.28
C VAL A 182 -12.84 -15.14 -0.80
N TRP A 183 -12.45 -14.65 -1.96
CA TRP A 183 -13.34 -14.44 -3.09
C TRP A 183 -13.21 -15.57 -4.10
N GLU A 184 -14.33 -16.15 -4.52
CA GLU A 184 -14.38 -17.05 -5.67
C GLU A 184 -14.50 -16.24 -6.97
N LEU A 185 -13.47 -16.34 -7.81
CA LEU A 185 -13.44 -15.68 -9.12
C LEU A 185 -14.27 -16.47 -10.13
N ARG A 186 -14.67 -15.82 -11.24
CA ARG A 186 -15.48 -16.43 -12.31
C ARG A 186 -14.89 -17.71 -12.93
N ASN A 187 -13.59 -17.90 -12.81
CA ASN A 187 -12.88 -19.10 -13.29
C ASN A 187 -12.76 -20.21 -12.21
N GLY A 188 -13.44 -20.06 -11.07
CA GLY A 188 -13.40 -20.99 -9.94
C GLY A 188 -12.15 -20.88 -9.05
N GLN A 189 -11.23 -19.98 -9.35
CA GLN A 189 -10.08 -19.74 -8.47
C GLN A 189 -10.49 -18.95 -7.23
N GLN A 190 -9.93 -19.31 -6.10
CA GLN A 190 -10.06 -18.54 -4.86
C GLN A 190 -8.92 -17.53 -4.76
N ARG A 191 -9.26 -16.35 -4.23
CA ARG A 191 -8.31 -15.27 -4.00
C ARG A 191 -8.58 -14.61 -2.66
N ASN A 192 -7.54 -14.46 -1.86
CA ASN A 192 -7.59 -13.71 -0.62
C ASN A 192 -7.52 -12.21 -0.92
N ILE A 193 -8.47 -11.47 -0.39
CA ILE A 193 -8.54 -10.01 -0.49
C ILE A 193 -8.41 -9.43 0.91
N HIS A 194 -7.46 -8.52 1.08
CA HIS A 194 -7.12 -7.92 2.35
C HIS A 194 -7.76 -6.54 2.48
N PHE A 195 -8.42 -6.32 3.61
CA PHE A 195 -9.12 -5.08 3.92
C PHE A 195 -8.54 -4.44 5.17
N PHE A 196 -8.44 -3.10 5.13
CA PHE A 196 -8.13 -2.28 6.30
C PHE A 196 -9.19 -1.18 6.41
N GLU A 197 -10.03 -1.29 7.42
CA GLU A 197 -11.15 -0.39 7.70
C GLU A 197 -10.65 0.80 8.53
N LEU A 198 -10.20 1.85 7.86
CA LEU A 198 -9.79 3.10 8.50
C LEU A 198 -11.01 3.96 8.83
N ILE A 199 -10.83 5.03 9.58
CA ILE A 199 -11.91 5.98 9.87
C ILE A 199 -12.29 6.74 8.60
N GLY A 200 -13.48 6.44 8.06
CA GLY A 200 -14.04 7.05 6.85
C GLY A 200 -13.42 6.56 5.53
N ASP A 201 -12.59 5.53 5.56
CA ASP A 201 -11.94 4.95 4.39
C ASP A 201 -11.77 3.44 4.50
N THR A 202 -11.91 2.71 3.40
CA THR A 202 -11.57 1.29 3.29
C THR A 202 -10.40 1.13 2.32
N VAL A 203 -9.30 0.55 2.78
CA VAL A 203 -8.19 0.11 1.94
C VAL A 203 -8.39 -1.34 1.59
N TRP A 204 -8.29 -1.70 0.30
CA TRP A 204 -8.51 -3.07 -0.17
C TRP A 204 -7.71 -3.38 -1.46
N GLY A 205 -7.85 -4.57 -1.99
CA GLY A 205 -7.26 -4.97 -3.27
C GLY A 205 -5.73 -4.94 -3.25
N ALA A 206 -5.12 -4.37 -4.30
CA ALA A 206 -3.67 -4.32 -4.44
C ALA A 206 -3.00 -3.56 -3.27
N THR A 207 -3.58 -2.42 -2.85
CA THR A 207 -3.07 -1.63 -1.73
C THR A 207 -3.17 -2.41 -0.41
N GLY A 208 -4.30 -3.07 -0.16
CA GLY A 208 -4.46 -3.93 1.01
C GLY A 208 -3.45 -5.08 1.03
N SER A 209 -3.19 -5.71 -0.13
CA SER A 209 -2.17 -6.76 -0.25
C SER A 209 -0.76 -6.26 0.03
N MET A 210 -0.39 -5.07 -0.47
CA MET A 210 0.91 -4.46 -0.18
C MET A 210 1.08 -4.12 1.31
N ILE A 211 0.05 -3.57 1.95
CA ILE A 211 0.08 -3.28 3.39
C ILE A 211 0.22 -4.59 4.19
N LYS A 212 -0.58 -5.61 3.85
CA LYS A 212 -0.50 -6.93 4.50
C LYS A 212 0.90 -7.51 4.39
N GLN A 213 1.49 -7.52 3.20
CA GLN A 213 2.85 -8.01 2.98
C GLN A 213 3.88 -7.20 3.77
N PHE A 214 3.80 -5.86 3.73
CA PHE A 214 4.67 -4.99 4.50
C PHE A 214 4.62 -5.31 6.00
N LEU A 215 3.42 -5.39 6.59
CA LEU A 215 3.23 -5.72 8.00
C LEU A 215 3.77 -7.12 8.34
N THR A 216 3.60 -8.10 7.46
CA THR A 216 4.14 -9.46 7.63
C THR A 216 5.66 -9.45 7.70
N ILE A 217 6.33 -8.71 6.79
CA ILE A 217 7.79 -8.62 6.75
C ILE A 217 8.34 -7.94 8.01
N ILE A 218 7.78 -6.80 8.41
CA ILE A 218 8.31 -6.04 9.56
C ILE A 218 8.08 -6.72 10.90
N HIS A 219 7.17 -7.70 10.97
CA HIS A 219 6.96 -8.55 12.14
C HIS A 219 7.74 -9.87 12.07
N GLY A 220 8.55 -10.09 11.04
CA GLY A 220 9.37 -11.31 10.88
C GLY A 220 8.54 -12.58 10.71
N ILE A 221 7.34 -12.48 10.15
CA ILE A 221 6.44 -13.61 9.94
C ILE A 221 6.79 -14.26 8.62
N GLN A 222 7.15 -15.54 8.66
CA GLN A 222 7.31 -16.35 7.44
C GLN A 222 5.93 -16.90 7.04
N GLU A 223 5.47 -16.55 5.85
CA GLU A 223 4.31 -17.21 5.26
C GLU A 223 4.75 -18.60 4.75
N ILE A 224 4.12 -19.64 5.29
CA ILE A 224 4.34 -21.03 4.91
C ILE A 224 3.52 -21.34 3.65
#